data_8d271d71275d67548c056d3b3c9aa369
#
_entry.id   8d271d71275d67548c056d3b3c9aa369
#
_cell.length_a   1.000
_cell.length_b   1.000
_cell.length_c   1.000
_cell.angle_alpha   90.00
_cell.angle_beta   90.00
_cell.angle_gamma   90.00
#
_symmetry.space_group_name_H-M   'P 1'
#
loop_
_entity.id
_entity.type
_entity.pdbx_description
1 polymer ?
#
loop_
_entity_poly.entity_id
_entity_poly.type
_entity_poly.pdbx_seq_one_letter_code
_entity_poly.pdbx_strand_id
1 'polypeptide(L)'
;MKKIILSLFVLTFIVASCKKTEQSADASGDSTFDKVSEDYIKGYLDWRPQSGVSLGLHEYDGKLPDYSKASLDKELARLKEYDKKLSEIDSASLSTKKYYDWKMLRSSIKNEIFSFEDLKPYTKNPMTYAGVVDVNIYIKRNFAPLEQQIKSIIAIENKVPKMYEDAKANLQDTLAIPHTQLAIDIARGSASFLGNDLLVALKDVKNESLMKEFNAANKKAIDAINDYATYLEKEKLPKAKNNYAIGKDNYQKMLLYGEDITMTADEILAIGMKELQKEQASFNAAAKIINPNKKPIDVYNDVQKEHPTAQSLIPDAKKNLEAIRQFLIDNKIVTMPSEVRVKVEETPAYARATSTASMDTPGPFETKATEAYYYITPVDPKWTPKQQEDWLAQFNFYTTDVVSIHEAYPGHYTQFLHLNASDASKIQKIFGSYAFIEGYAHYTEKMLIDAGYGNSGDPIKAAKYRLAQSGDALLRICRLCVSIKTHCQGMNVDEATKFFMDNWYQGDKPSRQEALRGTYDPGYLFYTLGKLQILKLREDYKKQEGGSYSLQKFNDAMLDNGMPPIQIMRELLLKDKKEWHKIL
;
A
#
# COMPACT_ATOMS: atom_id res chain seq x y z
N MET A 1 -10.06 -87.06 -40.70
CA MET A 1 -9.10 -85.97 -40.63
C MET A 1 -9.70 -84.73 -41.30
N LYS A 2 -10.42 -83.94 -40.58
CA LYS A 2 -10.97 -82.65 -41.09
C LYS A 2 -10.60 -81.57 -40.09
N LYS A 3 -9.81 -80.59 -40.57
CA LYS A 3 -9.44 -79.39 -39.81
C LYS A 3 -10.60 -78.41 -39.80
N ILE A 4 -11.08 -78.03 -38.63
CA ILE A 4 -12.04 -76.96 -38.42
C ILE A 4 -11.25 -75.70 -38.11
N ILE A 5 -11.37 -74.65 -38.94
CA ILE A 5 -10.81 -73.35 -38.77
C ILE A 5 -11.86 -72.50 -38.03
N LEU A 6 -11.56 -72.04 -36.82
CA LEU A 6 -12.39 -71.17 -36.01
C LEU A 6 -12.00 -69.72 -36.29
N SER A 7 -12.85 -68.96 -36.97
CA SER A 7 -12.60 -67.53 -37.22
C SER A 7 -13.11 -66.73 -36.02
N LEU A 8 -12.18 -66.05 -35.36
CA LEU A 8 -12.44 -65.14 -34.25
C LEU A 8 -12.79 -63.72 -34.81
N PHE A 9 -14.04 -63.31 -34.68
CA PHE A 9 -14.43 -61.92 -34.99
C PHE A 9 -14.06 -61.04 -33.78
N VAL A 10 -13.07 -60.17 -33.92
CA VAL A 10 -12.79 -59.12 -32.96
C VAL A 10 -13.65 -57.89 -33.27
N LEU A 11 -14.61 -57.65 -32.38
CA LEU A 11 -15.46 -56.45 -32.44
C LEU A 11 -14.70 -55.31 -31.74
N THR A 12 -14.10 -54.41 -32.50
CA THR A 12 -13.45 -53.20 -31.97
C THR A 12 -14.51 -52.15 -31.66
N PHE A 13 -14.81 -51.96 -30.36
CA PHE A 13 -15.59 -50.83 -29.89
C PHE A 13 -14.73 -49.56 -29.97
N ILE A 14 -15.00 -48.69 -30.92
CA ILE A 14 -14.47 -47.33 -30.97
C ILE A 14 -15.27 -46.51 -29.93
N VAL A 15 -14.68 -46.32 -28.74
CA VAL A 15 -15.17 -45.34 -27.79
C VAL A 15 -14.73 -43.98 -28.28
N ALA A 16 -15.62 -43.26 -28.93
CA ALA A 16 -15.42 -41.83 -29.23
C ALA A 16 -15.47 -41.05 -27.91
N SER A 17 -14.29 -40.85 -27.31
CA SER A 17 -14.10 -39.89 -26.21
C SER A 17 -14.25 -38.51 -26.79
N CYS A 18 -15.42 -37.87 -26.58
CA CYS A 18 -15.56 -36.44 -26.74
C CYS A 18 -14.67 -35.73 -25.70
N LYS A 19 -13.38 -35.54 -25.99
CA LYS A 19 -12.63 -34.50 -25.35
C LYS A 19 -13.30 -33.18 -25.77
N LYS A 20 -13.96 -32.49 -24.84
CA LYS A 20 -14.21 -31.06 -24.97
C LYS A 20 -12.85 -30.41 -25.21
N THR A 21 -12.62 -30.03 -26.43
CA THR A 21 -11.55 -29.12 -26.80
C THR A 21 -11.91 -27.80 -26.09
N GLU A 22 -11.22 -27.46 -25.01
CA GLU A 22 -11.13 -26.08 -24.59
C GLU A 22 -10.61 -25.34 -25.81
N GLN A 23 -11.43 -24.46 -26.37
CA GLN A 23 -11.04 -23.59 -27.46
C GLN A 23 -9.80 -22.83 -26.96
N SER A 24 -8.64 -23.14 -27.52
CA SER A 24 -7.46 -22.28 -27.41
C SER A 24 -7.90 -20.93 -27.96
N ALA A 25 -8.04 -19.94 -27.07
CA ALA A 25 -8.20 -18.56 -27.47
C ALA A 25 -7.12 -18.23 -28.51
N ASP A 26 -7.52 -17.51 -29.52
CA ASP A 26 -6.70 -17.24 -30.69
C ASP A 26 -5.37 -16.62 -30.25
N ALA A 27 -4.25 -17.29 -30.53
CA ALA A 27 -2.90 -16.85 -30.11
C ALA A 27 -2.54 -15.43 -30.59
N SER A 28 -3.34 -14.87 -31.51
CA SER A 28 -3.17 -13.52 -32.05
C SER A 28 -3.55 -12.42 -31.08
N GLY A 29 -4.62 -12.58 -30.26
CA GLY A 29 -5.06 -11.58 -29.29
C GLY A 29 -4.07 -11.41 -28.14
N ASP A 30 -3.64 -12.52 -27.55
CA ASP A 30 -2.64 -12.51 -26.46
C ASP A 30 -1.31 -11.89 -26.91
N SER A 31 -0.81 -12.26 -28.11
CA SER A 31 0.44 -11.71 -28.65
C SER A 31 0.36 -10.20 -28.91
N THR A 32 -0.78 -9.72 -29.40
CA THR A 32 -1.01 -8.28 -29.61
C THR A 32 -1.02 -7.53 -28.28
N PHE A 33 -1.74 -8.07 -27.28
CA PHE A 33 -1.78 -7.51 -25.96
C PHE A 33 -0.40 -7.47 -25.28
N ASP A 34 0.37 -8.56 -25.36
CA ASP A 34 1.71 -8.64 -24.78
C ASP A 34 2.61 -7.55 -25.33
N LYS A 35 2.62 -7.35 -26.64
CA LYS A 35 3.42 -6.29 -27.27
C LYS A 35 3.00 -4.90 -26.77
N VAL A 36 1.70 -4.61 -26.78
CA VAL A 36 1.18 -3.29 -26.33
C VAL A 36 1.50 -3.05 -24.86
N SER A 37 1.35 -4.06 -24.01
CA SER A 37 1.60 -3.95 -22.57
C SER A 37 3.09 -3.80 -22.23
N GLU A 38 3.98 -4.51 -22.93
CA GLU A 38 5.43 -4.37 -22.73
C GLU A 38 5.93 -2.98 -23.16
N ASP A 39 5.48 -2.49 -24.30
CA ASP A 39 5.80 -1.13 -24.76
C ASP A 39 5.27 -0.06 -23.80
N TYR A 40 4.05 -0.26 -23.26
CA TYR A 40 3.49 0.63 -22.24
C TYR A 40 4.32 0.65 -20.97
N ILE A 41 4.63 -0.53 -20.41
CA ILE A 41 5.41 -0.67 -19.16
C ILE A 41 6.77 -0.02 -19.31
N LYS A 42 7.45 -0.24 -20.43
CA LYS A 42 8.74 0.41 -20.70
C LYS A 42 8.61 1.94 -20.66
N GLY A 43 7.68 2.53 -21.37
CA GLY A 43 7.46 3.97 -21.37
C GLY A 43 6.99 4.51 -20.00
N TYR A 44 6.19 3.74 -19.26
CA TYR A 44 5.77 4.05 -17.90
C TYR A 44 6.96 4.20 -16.96
N LEU A 45 7.90 3.25 -16.98
CA LEU A 45 9.10 3.24 -16.14
C LEU A 45 10.15 4.24 -16.62
N ASP A 46 10.29 4.46 -17.92
CA ASP A 46 11.17 5.50 -18.47
C ASP A 46 10.76 6.90 -17.97
N TRP A 47 9.46 7.16 -17.82
CA TRP A 47 8.94 8.42 -17.30
C TRP A 47 8.91 8.48 -15.77
N ARG A 48 8.79 7.30 -15.09
CA ARG A 48 8.80 7.13 -13.62
C ARG A 48 10.01 6.29 -13.19
N PRO A 49 11.25 6.75 -13.40
CA PRO A 49 12.44 5.91 -13.17
C PRO A 49 12.58 5.48 -11.71
N GLN A 50 12.18 6.31 -10.74
CA GLN A 50 12.24 5.94 -9.33
C GLN A 50 11.29 4.78 -8.99
N SER A 51 10.14 4.68 -9.66
CA SER A 51 9.30 3.48 -9.55
C SER A 51 10.02 2.25 -10.06
N GLY A 52 10.78 2.36 -11.16
CA GLY A 52 11.64 1.28 -11.66
C GLY A 52 12.66 0.82 -10.63
N VAL A 53 13.35 1.76 -9.99
CA VAL A 53 14.31 1.46 -8.92
C VAL A 53 13.64 0.76 -7.73
N SER A 54 12.50 1.27 -7.29
CA SER A 54 11.73 0.66 -6.17
C SER A 54 11.24 -0.75 -6.49
N LEU A 55 10.97 -1.04 -7.77
CA LEU A 55 10.62 -2.37 -8.25
C LEU A 55 11.84 -3.32 -8.36
N GLY A 56 13.07 -2.83 -8.17
CA GLY A 56 14.30 -3.61 -8.29
C GLY A 56 14.89 -3.65 -9.70
N LEU A 57 14.50 -2.70 -10.57
CA LEU A 57 14.99 -2.57 -11.96
C LEU A 57 16.11 -1.52 -12.02
N HIS A 58 17.34 -1.97 -11.82
CA HIS A 58 18.51 -1.08 -11.64
C HIS A 58 19.01 -0.38 -12.92
N GLU A 59 18.44 -0.65 -14.08
CA GLU A 59 18.65 0.14 -15.29
C GLU A 59 18.07 1.56 -15.18
N TYR A 60 17.25 1.81 -14.16
CA TYR A 60 16.69 3.12 -13.83
C TYR A 60 17.47 3.89 -12.76
N ASP A 61 18.52 3.32 -12.19
CA ASP A 61 19.35 3.97 -11.17
C ASP A 61 19.94 5.31 -11.66
N GLY A 62 19.98 6.28 -10.78
CA GLY A 62 20.54 7.62 -11.08
C GLY A 62 19.67 8.48 -12.00
N LYS A 63 18.44 8.06 -12.30
CA LYS A 63 17.49 8.84 -13.09
C LYS A 63 16.49 9.57 -12.21
N LEU A 64 16.06 10.75 -12.65
CA LEU A 64 15.03 11.57 -12.02
C LEU A 64 13.94 11.88 -13.07
N PRO A 65 12.64 11.95 -12.71
CA PRO A 65 11.59 12.34 -13.63
C PRO A 65 11.80 13.73 -14.23
N ASP A 66 11.43 13.91 -15.50
CA ASP A 66 11.37 15.23 -16.14
C ASP A 66 9.95 15.80 -15.97
N TYR A 67 9.81 16.83 -15.17
CA TYR A 67 8.55 17.52 -14.94
C TYR A 67 8.38 18.80 -15.76
N SER A 68 9.17 19.01 -16.80
CA SER A 68 8.91 20.09 -17.75
C SER A 68 7.50 19.97 -18.33
N LYS A 69 6.87 21.10 -18.64
CA LYS A 69 5.53 21.09 -19.26
C LYS A 69 5.48 20.22 -20.52
N ALA A 70 6.50 20.25 -21.33
CA ALA A 70 6.59 19.43 -22.54
C ALA A 70 6.60 17.91 -22.23
N SER A 71 7.31 17.50 -21.17
CA SER A 71 7.33 16.11 -20.71
C SER A 71 5.97 15.67 -20.15
N LEU A 72 5.31 16.53 -19.36
CA LEU A 72 3.96 16.28 -18.84
C LEU A 72 2.93 16.15 -19.96
N ASP A 73 2.94 17.05 -20.94
CA ASP A 73 2.03 17.01 -22.10
C ASP A 73 2.25 15.74 -22.95
N LYS A 74 3.52 15.34 -23.13
CA LYS A 74 3.89 14.12 -23.85
C LYS A 74 3.41 12.86 -23.13
N GLU A 75 3.57 12.81 -21.80
CA GLU A 75 3.11 11.66 -21.00
C GLU A 75 1.58 11.52 -21.06
N LEU A 76 0.83 12.61 -20.92
CA LEU A 76 -0.63 12.56 -21.07
C LEU A 76 -1.05 12.09 -22.46
N ALA A 77 -0.38 12.56 -23.52
CA ALA A 77 -0.64 12.09 -24.88
C ALA A 77 -0.36 10.60 -25.03
N ARG A 78 0.75 10.10 -24.46
CA ARG A 78 1.11 8.68 -24.43
C ARG A 78 0.05 7.85 -23.71
N LEU A 79 -0.41 8.27 -22.55
CA LEU A 79 -1.46 7.58 -21.78
C LEU A 79 -2.73 7.41 -22.62
N LYS A 80 -3.19 8.48 -23.29
CA LYS A 80 -4.37 8.45 -24.17
C LYS A 80 -4.18 7.54 -25.38
N GLU A 81 -2.99 7.53 -25.97
CA GLU A 81 -2.65 6.62 -27.07
C GLU A 81 -2.76 5.16 -26.65
N TYR A 82 -2.24 4.80 -25.45
CA TYR A 82 -2.31 3.42 -24.97
C TYR A 82 -3.70 3.02 -24.51
N ASP A 83 -4.51 3.90 -23.90
CA ASP A 83 -5.93 3.61 -23.62
C ASP A 83 -6.68 3.29 -24.92
N LYS A 84 -6.41 4.06 -26.01
CA LYS A 84 -6.99 3.79 -27.32
C LYS A 84 -6.52 2.43 -27.87
N LYS A 85 -5.21 2.14 -27.91
CA LYS A 85 -4.66 0.85 -28.38
C LYS A 85 -5.28 -0.33 -27.62
N LEU A 86 -5.38 -0.23 -26.31
CA LEU A 86 -6.01 -1.28 -25.48
C LEU A 86 -7.51 -1.40 -25.72
N SER A 87 -8.21 -0.30 -26.06
CA SER A 87 -9.65 -0.35 -26.39
C SER A 87 -9.94 -1.01 -27.75
N GLU A 88 -8.96 -1.05 -28.64
CA GLU A 88 -9.06 -1.69 -29.96
C GLU A 88 -8.81 -3.20 -29.92
N ILE A 89 -8.29 -3.72 -28.80
CA ILE A 89 -8.12 -5.17 -28.60
C ILE A 89 -9.48 -5.79 -28.27
N ASP A 90 -9.89 -6.79 -29.07
CA ASP A 90 -11.07 -7.60 -28.74
C ASP A 90 -10.79 -8.43 -27.50
N SER A 91 -11.36 -8.03 -26.37
CA SER A 91 -11.17 -8.70 -25.09
C SER A 91 -11.68 -10.15 -25.05
N ALA A 92 -12.60 -10.52 -25.97
CA ALA A 92 -13.09 -11.90 -26.10
C ALA A 92 -12.05 -12.82 -26.77
N SER A 93 -11.06 -12.27 -27.47
CA SER A 93 -9.95 -13.03 -28.06
C SER A 93 -8.80 -13.31 -27.10
N LEU A 94 -8.86 -12.77 -25.87
CA LEU A 94 -7.82 -12.94 -24.87
C LEU A 94 -8.04 -14.23 -24.04
N SER A 95 -6.94 -14.89 -23.68
CA SER A 95 -6.99 -15.93 -22.65
C SER A 95 -7.42 -15.32 -21.30
N THR A 96 -7.97 -16.12 -20.42
CA THR A 96 -8.49 -15.64 -19.13
C THR A 96 -7.45 -14.80 -18.36
N LYS A 97 -6.19 -15.25 -18.31
CA LYS A 97 -5.11 -14.53 -17.62
C LYS A 97 -4.86 -13.17 -18.28
N LYS A 98 -4.76 -13.12 -19.61
CA LYS A 98 -4.53 -11.86 -20.36
C LYS A 98 -5.72 -10.91 -20.30
N TYR A 99 -6.93 -11.44 -20.22
CA TYR A 99 -8.13 -10.63 -20.02
C TYR A 99 -8.08 -9.83 -18.72
N TYR A 100 -7.67 -10.47 -17.60
CA TYR A 100 -7.56 -9.77 -16.32
C TYR A 100 -6.36 -8.82 -16.27
N ASP A 101 -5.24 -9.17 -16.87
CA ASP A 101 -4.11 -8.26 -17.06
C ASP A 101 -4.52 -7.02 -17.88
N TRP A 102 -5.30 -7.21 -18.95
CA TRP A 102 -5.86 -6.13 -19.75
C TRP A 102 -6.79 -5.22 -18.95
N LYS A 103 -7.69 -5.79 -18.14
CA LYS A 103 -8.55 -5.01 -17.24
C LYS A 103 -7.74 -4.16 -16.27
N MET A 104 -6.75 -4.76 -15.61
CA MET A 104 -5.88 -4.06 -14.66
C MET A 104 -5.11 -2.92 -15.32
N LEU A 105 -4.45 -3.21 -16.43
CA LEU A 105 -3.65 -2.21 -17.14
C LEU A 105 -4.50 -1.05 -17.63
N ARG A 106 -5.66 -1.33 -18.19
CA ARG A 106 -6.58 -0.31 -18.68
C ARG A 106 -7.16 0.55 -17.58
N SER A 107 -7.50 -0.05 -16.44
CA SER A 107 -7.93 0.67 -15.23
C SER A 107 -6.83 1.61 -14.74
N SER A 108 -5.59 1.13 -14.63
CA SER A 108 -4.44 1.93 -14.25
C SER A 108 -4.21 3.12 -15.19
N ILE A 109 -4.26 2.92 -16.51
CA ILE A 109 -4.10 4.00 -17.48
C ILE A 109 -5.22 5.04 -17.36
N LYS A 110 -6.48 4.61 -17.21
CA LYS A 110 -7.61 5.53 -17.01
C LYS A 110 -7.48 6.34 -15.72
N ASN A 111 -7.00 5.72 -14.65
CA ASN A 111 -6.75 6.41 -13.38
C ASN A 111 -5.62 7.45 -13.51
N GLU A 112 -4.58 7.16 -14.29
CA GLU A 112 -3.52 8.13 -14.60
C GLU A 112 -4.05 9.30 -15.43
N ILE A 113 -4.84 9.03 -16.48
CA ILE A 113 -5.47 10.09 -17.30
C ILE A 113 -6.36 10.98 -16.42
N PHE A 114 -7.20 10.38 -15.57
CA PHE A 114 -8.01 11.09 -14.59
C PHE A 114 -7.18 11.96 -13.65
N SER A 115 -6.05 11.41 -13.16
CA SER A 115 -5.11 12.17 -12.34
C SER A 115 -4.59 13.41 -13.08
N PHE A 116 -4.14 13.26 -14.32
CA PHE A 116 -3.63 14.38 -15.13
C PHE A 116 -4.69 15.44 -15.47
N GLU A 117 -5.87 15.01 -15.90
CA GLU A 117 -6.88 15.92 -16.46
C GLU A 117 -7.80 16.56 -15.42
N ASP A 118 -8.19 15.79 -14.41
CA ASP A 118 -9.19 16.22 -13.41
C ASP A 118 -8.53 16.66 -12.09
N LEU A 119 -7.67 15.81 -11.49
CA LEU A 119 -7.02 16.12 -10.22
C LEU A 119 -5.89 17.12 -10.37
N LYS A 120 -5.13 17.03 -11.46
CA LYS A 120 -4.05 17.96 -11.84
C LYS A 120 -2.96 18.12 -10.74
N PRO A 121 -2.37 17.01 -10.23
CA PRO A 121 -1.41 17.09 -9.11
C PRO A 121 -0.19 17.94 -9.45
N TYR A 122 0.27 17.92 -10.71
CA TYR A 122 1.42 18.70 -11.15
C TYR A 122 1.20 20.23 -11.15
N THR A 123 -0.04 20.68 -11.11
CA THR A 123 -0.33 22.13 -11.04
C THR A 123 -0.97 22.55 -9.73
N LYS A 124 -1.65 21.64 -9.02
CA LYS A 124 -2.42 21.98 -7.82
C LYS A 124 -1.76 21.52 -6.51
N ASN A 125 -0.91 20.49 -6.56
CA ASN A 125 -0.37 19.89 -5.35
C ASN A 125 1.16 20.02 -5.27
N PRO A 126 1.70 20.93 -4.45
CA PRO A 126 3.14 21.12 -4.32
C PRO A 126 3.87 19.93 -3.69
N MET A 127 3.14 19.04 -2.98
CA MET A 127 3.70 17.81 -2.42
C MET A 127 4.20 16.85 -3.51
N THR A 128 3.62 16.93 -4.74
CA THR A 128 4.05 16.14 -5.91
C THR A 128 5.54 16.29 -6.20
N TYR A 129 6.13 17.41 -5.84
CA TYR A 129 7.54 17.71 -6.06
C TYR A 129 8.40 17.62 -4.79
N ALA A 130 7.80 17.89 -3.63
CA ALA A 130 8.54 18.08 -2.37
C ALA A 130 9.30 16.82 -1.92
N GLY A 131 8.75 15.61 -2.17
CA GLY A 131 9.34 14.33 -1.76
C GLY A 131 10.02 13.55 -2.89
N VAL A 132 10.17 14.13 -4.08
CA VAL A 132 10.72 13.40 -5.26
C VAL A 132 12.20 13.04 -5.08
N VAL A 133 12.96 13.83 -4.33
CA VAL A 133 14.39 13.60 -4.12
C VAL A 133 14.57 12.59 -2.98
N ASP A 134 14.20 11.33 -3.24
CA ASP A 134 14.43 10.22 -2.32
C ASP A 134 15.58 9.34 -2.82
N VAL A 135 16.71 9.37 -2.10
CA VAL A 135 17.90 8.57 -2.39
C VAL A 135 18.13 7.48 -1.34
N ASN A 136 17.15 7.25 -0.43
CA ASN A 136 17.28 6.31 0.67
C ASN A 136 17.60 4.89 0.21
N ILE A 137 17.03 4.44 -0.92
CA ILE A 137 17.25 3.09 -1.44
C ILE A 137 18.75 2.80 -1.69
N TYR A 138 19.51 3.82 -2.07
CA TYR A 138 20.95 3.69 -2.36
C TYR A 138 21.85 3.59 -1.12
N ILE A 139 21.30 3.80 0.07
CA ILE A 139 22.03 3.61 1.34
C ILE A 139 21.41 2.52 2.22
N LYS A 140 20.16 2.12 1.94
CA LYS A 140 19.45 1.08 2.67
C LYS A 140 19.77 -0.32 2.14
N ARG A 141 19.96 -0.47 0.84
CA ARG A 141 20.03 -1.78 0.17
C ARG A 141 21.34 -1.95 -0.58
N ASN A 142 21.96 -3.11 -0.40
CA ASN A 142 23.27 -3.45 -0.97
C ASN A 142 23.13 -4.20 -2.31
N PHE A 143 22.44 -3.60 -3.29
CA PHE A 143 22.28 -4.21 -4.62
C PHE A 143 23.47 -3.95 -5.56
N ALA A 144 24.33 -2.99 -5.24
CA ALA A 144 25.55 -2.67 -5.99
C ALA A 144 26.66 -2.21 -5.04
N PRO A 145 27.93 -2.15 -5.49
CA PRO A 145 29.01 -1.53 -4.72
C PRO A 145 28.65 -0.09 -4.33
N LEU A 146 28.97 0.31 -3.09
CA LEU A 146 28.58 1.62 -2.54
C LEU A 146 29.04 2.80 -3.42
N GLU A 147 30.23 2.75 -4.01
CA GLU A 147 30.70 3.79 -4.93
C GLU A 147 29.84 3.92 -6.20
N GLN A 148 29.27 2.82 -6.69
CA GLN A 148 28.32 2.85 -7.81
C GLN A 148 26.99 3.49 -7.37
N GLN A 149 26.51 3.15 -6.18
CA GLN A 149 25.30 3.74 -5.59
C GLN A 149 25.48 5.25 -5.38
N ILE A 150 26.64 5.70 -4.90
CA ILE A 150 26.97 7.13 -4.78
C ILE A 150 26.94 7.85 -6.15
N LYS A 151 27.44 7.22 -7.22
CA LYS A 151 27.33 7.79 -8.58
C LYS A 151 25.88 7.98 -9.01
N SER A 152 24.98 7.07 -8.63
CA SER A 152 23.54 7.21 -8.88
C SER A 152 22.94 8.37 -8.08
N ILE A 153 23.33 8.54 -6.81
CA ILE A 153 22.93 9.69 -5.99
C ILE A 153 23.39 11.00 -6.65
N ILE A 154 24.66 11.12 -7.03
CA ILE A 154 25.23 12.30 -7.71
C ILE A 154 24.44 12.61 -9.00
N ALA A 155 24.09 11.59 -9.79
CA ALA A 155 23.34 11.76 -11.03
C ALA A 155 21.92 12.30 -10.79
N ILE A 156 21.25 11.88 -9.71
CA ILE A 156 19.95 12.40 -9.26
C ILE A 156 20.14 13.85 -8.79
N GLU A 157 21.03 14.10 -7.83
CA GLU A 157 21.22 15.39 -7.19
C GLU A 157 21.57 16.51 -8.16
N ASN A 158 22.36 16.22 -9.20
CA ASN A 158 22.67 17.18 -10.25
C ASN A 158 21.46 17.65 -11.07
N LYS A 159 20.35 16.90 -11.08
CA LYS A 159 19.10 17.25 -11.79
C LYS A 159 18.09 18.00 -10.92
N VAL A 160 18.29 18.00 -9.60
CA VAL A 160 17.36 18.58 -8.62
C VAL A 160 17.09 20.07 -8.86
N PRO A 161 18.09 20.95 -9.17
CA PRO A 161 17.82 22.36 -9.43
C PRO A 161 16.83 22.55 -10.58
N LYS A 162 17.04 21.88 -11.72
CA LYS A 162 16.13 21.98 -12.89
C LYS A 162 14.72 21.46 -12.57
N MET A 163 14.62 20.36 -11.84
CA MET A 163 13.34 19.78 -11.45
C MET A 163 12.51 20.77 -10.60
N TYR A 164 13.14 21.50 -9.66
CA TYR A 164 12.41 22.51 -8.87
C TYR A 164 12.12 23.79 -9.64
N GLU A 165 12.92 24.16 -10.63
CA GLU A 165 12.55 25.23 -11.58
C GLU A 165 11.26 24.88 -12.33
N ASP A 166 11.17 23.66 -12.85
CA ASP A 166 9.96 23.15 -13.53
C ASP A 166 8.76 23.08 -12.57
N ALA A 167 8.96 22.62 -11.35
CA ALA A 167 7.94 22.59 -10.30
C ALA A 167 7.35 23.99 -10.04
N LYS A 168 8.20 25.01 -9.88
CA LYS A 168 7.77 26.39 -9.67
C LYS A 168 6.98 26.93 -10.87
N ALA A 169 7.41 26.60 -12.09
CA ALA A 169 6.75 27.02 -13.32
C ALA A 169 5.39 26.35 -13.52
N ASN A 170 5.21 25.11 -13.06
CA ASN A 170 3.97 24.35 -13.22
C ASN A 170 2.89 24.74 -12.20
N LEU A 171 3.28 25.12 -10.98
CA LEU A 171 2.32 25.36 -9.89
C LEU A 171 1.48 26.61 -10.12
N GLN A 172 0.15 26.45 -10.04
CA GLN A 172 -0.80 27.56 -10.10
C GLN A 172 -0.65 28.53 -8.91
N ASP A 173 -1.22 29.72 -9.02
CA ASP A 173 -1.04 30.77 -7.99
C ASP A 173 -1.69 30.43 -6.65
N THR A 174 -2.86 29.83 -6.65
CA THR A 174 -3.62 29.49 -5.45
C THR A 174 -3.56 27.98 -5.20
N LEU A 175 -2.90 27.58 -4.12
CA LEU A 175 -2.76 26.19 -3.69
C LEU A 175 -3.61 25.90 -2.45
N ALA A 176 -3.72 24.63 -2.06
CA ALA A 176 -4.37 24.25 -0.81
C ALA A 176 -3.45 24.50 0.39
N ILE A 177 -3.97 25.16 1.45
CA ILE A 177 -3.18 25.47 2.67
C ILE A 177 -2.51 24.22 3.25
N PRO A 178 -3.23 23.11 3.57
CA PRO A 178 -2.58 21.95 4.19
C PRO A 178 -1.56 21.30 3.28
N HIS A 179 -1.79 21.26 1.95
CA HIS A 179 -0.83 20.70 1.00
C HIS A 179 0.44 21.56 0.91
N THR A 180 0.29 22.88 0.96
CA THR A 180 1.42 23.81 0.88
C THR A 180 2.27 23.76 2.14
N GLN A 181 1.64 23.73 3.32
CA GLN A 181 2.34 23.60 4.59
C GLN A 181 3.13 22.28 4.66
N LEU A 182 2.48 21.17 4.33
CA LEU A 182 3.13 19.86 4.34
C LEU A 182 4.25 19.75 3.29
N ALA A 183 4.08 20.35 2.11
CA ALA A 183 5.14 20.37 1.10
C ALA A 183 6.38 21.15 1.57
N ILE A 184 6.20 22.24 2.33
CA ILE A 184 7.32 22.97 2.97
C ILE A 184 8.03 22.06 3.97
N ASP A 185 7.29 21.37 4.84
CA ASP A 185 7.86 20.50 5.86
C ASP A 185 8.60 19.31 5.23
N ILE A 186 8.02 18.68 4.20
CA ILE A 186 8.66 17.58 3.45
C ILE A 186 9.95 18.08 2.78
N ALA A 187 9.92 19.21 2.08
CA ALA A 187 11.10 19.74 1.41
C ALA A 187 12.22 20.06 2.42
N ARG A 188 11.90 20.72 3.53
CA ARG A 188 12.88 20.98 4.60
C ARG A 188 13.42 19.69 5.23
N GLY A 189 12.57 18.70 5.45
CA GLY A 189 12.97 17.36 5.91
C GLY A 189 13.93 16.69 4.95
N SER A 190 13.65 16.74 3.64
CA SER A 190 14.54 16.19 2.60
C SER A 190 15.88 16.90 2.56
N ALA A 191 15.92 18.23 2.64
CA ALA A 191 17.17 18.99 2.72
C ALA A 191 17.99 18.63 3.99
N SER A 192 17.32 18.47 5.13
CA SER A 192 17.95 18.05 6.38
C SER A 192 18.54 16.64 6.27
N PHE A 193 17.80 15.69 5.69
CA PHE A 193 18.29 14.34 5.45
C PHE A 193 19.56 14.33 4.59
N LEU A 194 19.55 15.03 3.44
CA LEU A 194 20.71 15.15 2.56
C LEU A 194 21.93 15.81 3.25
N GLY A 195 21.69 16.80 4.11
CA GLY A 195 22.73 17.54 4.81
C GLY A 195 23.29 16.88 6.06
N ASN A 196 22.60 15.88 6.62
CA ASN A 196 22.98 15.24 7.89
C ASN A 196 23.05 13.70 7.75
N ASP A 197 21.93 13.04 7.62
CA ASP A 197 21.85 11.57 7.72
C ASP A 197 22.55 10.86 6.56
N LEU A 198 22.42 11.40 5.33
CA LEU A 198 23.12 10.88 4.16
C LEU A 198 24.65 11.00 4.32
N LEU A 199 25.14 12.12 4.86
CA LEU A 199 26.57 12.30 5.12
C LEU A 199 27.09 11.32 6.17
N VAL A 200 26.30 11.03 7.21
CA VAL A 200 26.65 10.02 8.22
C VAL A 200 26.71 8.62 7.59
N ALA A 201 25.78 8.28 6.72
CA ALA A 201 25.78 6.99 6.02
C ALA A 201 27.01 6.79 5.11
N LEU A 202 27.56 7.89 4.55
CA LEU A 202 28.67 7.86 3.61
C LEU A 202 30.06 8.18 4.24
N LYS A 203 30.14 8.42 5.55
CA LYS A 203 31.36 8.88 6.26
C LYS A 203 32.59 7.99 6.09
N ASP A 204 32.38 6.69 5.87
CA ASP A 204 33.46 5.70 5.80
C ASP A 204 33.98 5.48 4.36
N VAL A 205 33.43 6.17 3.37
CA VAL A 205 33.87 6.10 1.97
C VAL A 205 35.23 6.80 1.80
N LYS A 206 36.23 6.04 1.29
CA LYS A 206 37.62 6.48 1.19
C LYS A 206 37.99 7.15 -0.13
N ASN A 207 37.11 7.10 -1.13
CA ASN A 207 37.36 7.69 -2.45
C ASN A 207 37.14 9.20 -2.41
N GLU A 208 38.22 9.94 -2.13
CA GLU A 208 38.20 11.42 -1.97
C GLU A 208 37.67 12.14 -3.22
N SER A 209 38.02 11.67 -4.43
CA SER A 209 37.54 12.28 -5.67
C SER A 209 36.03 12.14 -5.82
N LEU A 210 35.50 10.95 -5.58
CA LEU A 210 34.07 10.69 -5.62
C LEU A 210 33.32 11.50 -4.56
N MET A 211 33.87 11.58 -3.33
CA MET A 211 33.25 12.34 -2.26
C MET A 211 33.29 13.86 -2.50
N LYS A 212 34.30 14.37 -3.19
CA LYS A 212 34.34 15.77 -3.63
C LYS A 212 33.24 16.08 -4.64
N GLU A 213 33.03 15.19 -5.62
CA GLU A 213 31.94 15.30 -6.61
C GLU A 213 30.57 15.21 -5.93
N PHE A 214 30.39 14.22 -5.04
CA PHE A 214 29.18 14.05 -4.24
C PHE A 214 28.86 15.32 -3.43
N ASN A 215 29.81 15.85 -2.67
CA ASN A 215 29.58 17.03 -1.84
C ASN A 215 29.17 18.26 -2.67
N ALA A 216 29.70 18.40 -3.88
CA ALA A 216 29.32 19.47 -4.79
C ALA A 216 27.88 19.31 -5.33
N ALA A 217 27.47 18.08 -5.69
CA ALA A 217 26.11 17.79 -6.16
C ALA A 217 25.10 17.92 -5.00
N ASN A 218 25.41 17.34 -3.85
CA ASN A 218 24.57 17.37 -2.65
C ASN A 218 24.28 18.79 -2.18
N LYS A 219 25.31 19.65 -2.15
CA LYS A 219 25.10 21.08 -1.82
C LYS A 219 24.13 21.75 -2.78
N LYS A 220 24.25 21.54 -4.09
CA LYS A 220 23.32 22.12 -5.08
C LYS A 220 21.90 21.62 -4.89
N ALA A 221 21.73 20.32 -4.59
CA ALA A 221 20.42 19.74 -4.33
C ALA A 221 19.79 20.34 -3.07
N ILE A 222 20.52 20.43 -1.96
CA ILE A 222 20.07 21.05 -0.70
C ILE A 222 19.65 22.50 -0.93
N ASP A 223 20.49 23.29 -1.62
CA ASP A 223 20.20 24.69 -1.92
C ASP A 223 18.89 24.83 -2.72
N ALA A 224 18.70 24.01 -3.74
CA ALA A 224 17.49 24.02 -4.58
C ALA A 224 16.23 23.57 -3.83
N ILE A 225 16.33 22.57 -2.95
CA ILE A 225 15.22 22.13 -2.10
C ILE A 225 14.80 23.22 -1.13
N ASN A 226 15.76 23.87 -0.46
CA ASN A 226 15.49 24.97 0.46
C ASN A 226 14.93 26.20 -0.25
N ASP A 227 15.36 26.48 -1.47
CA ASP A 227 14.82 27.55 -2.31
C ASP A 227 13.37 27.26 -2.71
N TYR A 228 13.04 26.00 -3.04
CA TYR A 228 11.66 25.58 -3.28
C TYR A 228 10.78 25.72 -2.04
N ALA A 229 11.25 25.27 -0.87
CA ALA A 229 10.52 25.44 0.40
C ALA A 229 10.27 26.92 0.69
N THR A 230 11.28 27.79 0.48
CA THR A 230 11.18 29.24 0.68
C THR A 230 10.20 29.87 -0.30
N TYR A 231 10.20 29.45 -1.57
CA TYR A 231 9.22 29.90 -2.57
C TYR A 231 7.79 29.55 -2.15
N LEU A 232 7.56 28.31 -1.70
CA LEU A 232 6.23 27.91 -1.21
C LEU A 232 5.80 28.75 0.00
N GLU A 233 6.69 28.97 0.96
CA GLU A 233 6.40 29.72 2.18
C GLU A 233 6.10 31.20 1.91
N LYS A 234 6.91 31.87 1.06
CA LYS A 234 6.80 33.31 0.85
C LYS A 234 5.84 33.71 -0.26
N GLU A 235 5.71 32.91 -1.30
CA GLU A 235 4.97 33.30 -2.49
C GLU A 235 3.65 32.55 -2.65
N LYS A 236 3.53 31.30 -2.19
CA LYS A 236 2.33 30.47 -2.38
C LYS A 236 1.45 30.40 -1.12
N LEU A 237 2.03 30.15 0.05
CA LEU A 237 1.26 30.01 1.29
C LEU A 237 0.42 31.24 1.64
N PRO A 238 0.89 32.50 1.46
CA PRO A 238 0.05 33.69 1.73
C PRO A 238 -1.19 33.82 0.84
N LYS A 239 -1.21 33.15 -0.33
CA LYS A 239 -2.32 33.15 -1.29
C LYS A 239 -3.14 31.84 -1.23
N ALA A 240 -2.71 30.88 -0.42
CA ALA A 240 -3.33 29.56 -0.35
C ALA A 240 -4.74 29.62 0.27
N LYS A 241 -5.59 28.65 -0.07
CA LYS A 241 -6.99 28.53 0.38
C LYS A 241 -7.31 27.11 0.83
N ASN A 242 -8.43 26.92 1.51
CA ASN A 242 -8.94 25.59 1.89
C ASN A 242 -9.72 24.94 0.72
N ASN A 243 -9.02 24.72 -0.41
CA ASN A 243 -9.58 24.16 -1.65
C ASN A 243 -9.01 22.77 -1.96
N TYR A 244 -8.82 21.94 -0.95
CA TYR A 244 -8.28 20.60 -1.07
C TYR A 244 -9.31 19.53 -1.47
N ALA A 245 -10.60 19.77 -1.29
CA ALA A 245 -11.64 18.80 -1.66
C ALA A 245 -11.68 18.58 -3.16
N ILE A 246 -11.65 17.30 -3.59
CA ILE A 246 -11.67 16.92 -5.01
C ILE A 246 -13.09 17.00 -5.63
N GLY A 247 -14.12 17.04 -4.79
CA GLY A 247 -15.52 17.08 -5.21
C GLY A 247 -16.12 15.71 -5.52
N LYS A 248 -17.45 15.63 -5.48
CA LYS A 248 -18.21 14.39 -5.58
C LYS A 248 -17.97 13.63 -6.90
N ASP A 249 -17.92 14.35 -8.03
CA ASP A 249 -17.74 13.72 -9.35
C ASP A 249 -16.35 13.11 -9.49
N ASN A 250 -15.30 13.83 -9.06
CA ASN A 250 -13.94 13.30 -9.07
C ASN A 250 -13.76 12.18 -8.06
N TYR A 251 -14.46 12.24 -6.93
CA TYR A 251 -14.45 11.15 -5.95
C TYR A 251 -15.05 9.87 -6.55
N GLN A 252 -16.15 9.98 -7.31
CA GLN A 252 -16.74 8.83 -8.00
C GLN A 252 -15.82 8.27 -9.10
N LYS A 253 -15.13 9.14 -9.85
CA LYS A 253 -14.11 8.69 -10.83
C LYS A 253 -12.94 7.97 -10.15
N MET A 254 -12.47 8.44 -9.00
CA MET A 254 -11.43 7.79 -8.20
C MET A 254 -11.84 6.37 -7.79
N LEU A 255 -13.07 6.20 -7.30
CA LEU A 255 -13.61 4.88 -6.94
C LEU A 255 -13.67 3.95 -8.14
N LEU A 256 -14.18 4.46 -9.28
CA LEU A 256 -14.36 3.68 -10.50
C LEU A 256 -13.03 3.32 -11.18
N TYR A 257 -12.16 4.31 -11.42
CA TYR A 257 -10.95 4.08 -12.20
C TYR A 257 -9.82 3.44 -11.37
N GLY A 258 -9.76 3.72 -10.07
CA GLY A 258 -8.76 3.09 -9.19
C GLY A 258 -9.11 1.67 -8.78
N GLU A 259 -10.40 1.41 -8.47
CA GLU A 259 -10.80 0.18 -7.75
C GLU A 259 -11.99 -0.56 -8.40
N ASP A 260 -12.47 -0.12 -9.56
CA ASP A 260 -13.65 -0.69 -10.26
C ASP A 260 -14.93 -0.68 -9.37
N ILE A 261 -15.08 0.36 -8.53
CA ILE A 261 -16.20 0.52 -7.61
C ILE A 261 -17.24 1.47 -8.21
N THR A 262 -18.47 0.95 -8.42
CA THR A 262 -19.60 1.70 -8.98
C THR A 262 -20.54 2.27 -7.91
N MET A 263 -20.42 1.83 -6.65
CA MET A 263 -21.20 2.38 -5.53
C MET A 263 -20.92 3.87 -5.36
N THR A 264 -21.95 4.61 -4.97
CA THR A 264 -21.81 6.04 -4.67
C THR A 264 -21.10 6.29 -3.34
N ALA A 265 -20.45 7.45 -3.22
CA ALA A 265 -19.83 7.87 -1.96
C ALA A 265 -20.83 7.87 -0.78
N ASP A 266 -22.09 8.26 -1.02
CA ASP A 266 -23.12 8.29 0.03
C ASP A 266 -23.52 6.88 0.50
N GLU A 267 -23.61 5.90 -0.41
CA GLU A 267 -23.84 4.49 -0.05
C GLU A 267 -22.67 3.93 0.78
N ILE A 268 -21.45 4.22 0.36
CA ILE A 268 -20.24 3.78 1.08
C ILE A 268 -20.17 4.43 2.47
N LEU A 269 -20.52 5.73 2.59
CA LEU A 269 -20.57 6.42 3.88
C LEU A 269 -21.61 5.80 4.82
N ALA A 270 -22.79 5.45 4.31
CA ALA A 270 -23.82 4.80 5.11
C ALA A 270 -23.37 3.44 5.67
N ILE A 271 -22.60 2.68 4.89
CA ILE A 271 -21.96 1.42 5.34
C ILE A 271 -20.89 1.73 6.38
N GLY A 272 -20.01 2.71 6.13
CA GLY A 272 -18.96 3.13 7.05
C GLY A 272 -19.52 3.55 8.42
N MET A 273 -20.61 4.30 8.46
CA MET A 273 -21.26 4.70 9.72
C MET A 273 -21.85 3.50 10.48
N LYS A 274 -22.38 2.49 9.80
CA LYS A 274 -22.82 1.24 10.45
C LYS A 274 -21.65 0.43 11.02
N GLU A 275 -20.57 0.31 10.25
CA GLU A 275 -19.36 -0.38 10.73
C GLU A 275 -18.71 0.36 11.91
N LEU A 276 -18.77 1.71 11.92
CA LEU A 276 -18.31 2.51 13.06
C LEU A 276 -19.06 2.14 14.35
N GLN A 277 -20.38 2.11 14.31
CA GLN A 277 -21.21 1.73 15.46
C GLN A 277 -20.92 0.28 15.91
N LYS A 278 -20.78 -0.64 14.96
CA LYS A 278 -20.49 -2.06 15.24
C LYS A 278 -19.12 -2.22 15.90
N GLU A 279 -18.09 -1.52 15.39
CA GLU A 279 -16.74 -1.62 15.97
C GLU A 279 -16.64 -0.92 17.34
N GLN A 280 -17.36 0.20 17.54
CA GLN A 280 -17.50 0.82 18.85
C GLN A 280 -18.17 -0.13 19.86
N ALA A 281 -19.18 -0.89 19.43
CA ALA A 281 -19.80 -1.91 20.27
C ALA A 281 -18.83 -3.04 20.63
N SER A 282 -17.99 -3.49 19.68
CA SER A 282 -16.92 -4.48 19.90
C SER A 282 -15.89 -3.98 20.90
N PHE A 283 -15.40 -2.75 20.72
CA PHE A 283 -14.48 -2.08 21.62
C PHE A 283 -15.03 -2.00 23.06
N ASN A 284 -16.28 -1.55 23.20
CA ASN A 284 -16.93 -1.43 24.49
C ASN A 284 -17.16 -2.80 25.16
N ALA A 285 -17.51 -3.82 24.40
CA ALA A 285 -17.70 -5.18 24.91
C ALA A 285 -16.38 -5.77 25.42
N ALA A 286 -15.29 -5.60 24.67
CA ALA A 286 -13.96 -6.05 25.08
C ALA A 286 -13.50 -5.33 26.36
N ALA A 287 -13.65 -4.01 26.42
CA ALA A 287 -13.32 -3.22 27.62
C ALA A 287 -14.12 -3.67 28.85
N LYS A 288 -15.41 -4.00 28.67
CA LYS A 288 -16.27 -4.48 29.77
C LYS A 288 -15.83 -5.85 30.32
N ILE A 289 -15.29 -6.72 29.46
CA ILE A 289 -14.73 -8.01 29.91
C ILE A 289 -13.48 -7.78 30.77
N ILE A 290 -12.63 -6.81 30.37
CA ILE A 290 -11.39 -6.50 31.09
C ILE A 290 -11.70 -5.84 32.44
N ASN A 291 -12.56 -4.81 32.46
CA ASN A 291 -12.97 -4.14 33.67
C ASN A 291 -14.38 -3.51 33.54
N PRO A 292 -15.44 -4.16 34.07
CA PRO A 292 -16.81 -3.69 33.94
C PRO A 292 -17.10 -2.38 34.69
N ASN A 293 -16.22 -1.97 35.63
CA ASN A 293 -16.42 -0.81 36.50
C ASN A 293 -15.77 0.47 35.96
N LYS A 294 -15.04 0.40 34.87
CA LYS A 294 -14.38 1.55 34.24
C LYS A 294 -15.04 1.91 32.89
N LYS A 295 -14.89 3.16 32.46
CA LYS A 295 -15.25 3.56 31.11
C LYS A 295 -14.34 2.84 30.10
N PRO A 296 -14.85 2.49 28.90
CA PRO A 296 -14.06 1.77 27.90
C PRO A 296 -12.73 2.44 27.57
N ILE A 297 -12.71 3.76 27.45
CA ILE A 297 -11.47 4.50 27.17
C ILE A 297 -10.45 4.43 28.31
N ASP A 298 -10.90 4.43 29.56
CA ASP A 298 -10.02 4.32 30.72
C ASP A 298 -9.40 2.92 30.79
N VAL A 299 -10.18 1.88 30.41
CA VAL A 299 -9.67 0.50 30.28
C VAL A 299 -8.62 0.42 29.16
N TYR A 300 -8.88 1.05 28.01
CA TYR A 300 -7.93 1.10 26.91
C TYR A 300 -6.61 1.77 27.32
N ASN A 301 -6.70 2.92 27.99
CA ASN A 301 -5.53 3.63 28.52
C ASN A 301 -4.74 2.81 29.55
N ASP A 302 -5.43 1.99 30.36
CA ASP A 302 -4.74 1.08 31.30
C ASP A 302 -4.02 -0.06 30.55
N VAL A 303 -4.64 -0.62 29.53
CA VAL A 303 -4.03 -1.68 28.69
C VAL A 303 -2.79 -1.15 27.96
N GLN A 304 -2.78 0.11 27.54
CA GLN A 304 -1.60 0.73 26.91
C GLN A 304 -0.38 0.81 27.83
N LYS A 305 -0.55 0.75 29.15
CA LYS A 305 0.56 0.70 30.12
C LYS A 305 1.27 -0.67 30.17
N GLU A 306 0.70 -1.68 29.53
CA GLU A 306 1.31 -3.01 29.42
C GLU A 306 2.21 -3.06 28.17
N HIS A 307 3.37 -2.44 28.24
CA HIS A 307 4.29 -2.27 27.12
C HIS A 307 5.71 -2.77 27.47
N PRO A 308 6.56 -3.04 26.46
CA PRO A 308 7.97 -3.38 26.66
C PRO A 308 8.75 -2.20 27.25
N THR A 309 9.92 -2.48 27.80
CA THR A 309 10.90 -1.44 28.11
C THR A 309 11.55 -0.92 26.82
N ALA A 310 12.24 0.22 26.87
CA ALA A 310 13.00 0.74 25.73
C ALA A 310 14.04 -0.29 25.21
N GLN A 311 14.64 -1.08 26.11
CA GLN A 311 15.64 -2.10 25.78
C GLN A 311 15.01 -3.38 25.20
N SER A 312 13.79 -3.73 25.62
CA SER A 312 13.15 -4.99 25.19
C SER A 312 12.24 -4.81 23.97
N LEU A 313 11.94 -3.57 23.53
CA LEU A 313 11.01 -3.28 22.45
C LEU A 313 11.30 -4.08 21.17
N ILE A 314 12.52 -4.03 20.65
CA ILE A 314 12.92 -4.75 19.44
C ILE A 314 13.01 -6.28 19.67
N PRO A 315 13.68 -6.78 20.74
CA PRO A 315 13.67 -8.21 21.08
C PRO A 315 12.28 -8.81 21.25
N ASP A 316 11.38 -8.11 21.95
CA ASP A 316 10.01 -8.57 22.18
C ASP A 316 9.21 -8.61 20.86
N ALA A 317 9.31 -7.57 20.04
CA ALA A 317 8.67 -7.54 18.72
C ALA A 317 9.16 -8.69 17.82
N LYS A 318 10.46 -8.97 17.80
CA LYS A 318 11.02 -10.10 17.05
C LYS A 318 10.47 -11.45 17.54
N LYS A 319 10.41 -11.65 18.84
CA LYS A 319 9.86 -12.87 19.45
C LYS A 319 8.38 -13.05 19.11
N ASN A 320 7.60 -11.96 19.22
CA ASN A 320 6.17 -11.99 18.96
C ASN A 320 5.88 -12.25 17.47
N LEU A 321 6.70 -11.70 16.57
CA LEU A 321 6.56 -11.92 15.15
C LEU A 321 6.76 -13.40 14.76
N GLU A 322 7.73 -14.10 15.35
CA GLU A 322 7.90 -15.55 15.17
C GLU A 322 6.71 -16.34 15.76
N ALA A 323 6.15 -15.91 16.89
CA ALA A 323 4.96 -16.54 17.47
C ALA A 323 3.73 -16.35 16.55
N ILE A 324 3.55 -15.18 15.95
CA ILE A 324 2.49 -14.92 14.96
C ILE A 324 2.68 -15.87 13.75
N ARG A 325 3.89 -15.95 13.21
CA ARG A 325 4.18 -16.84 12.07
C ARG A 325 3.90 -18.31 12.40
N GLN A 326 4.32 -18.78 13.58
CA GLN A 326 4.07 -20.17 14.00
C GLN A 326 2.56 -20.43 14.15
N PHE A 327 1.80 -19.48 14.69
CA PHE A 327 0.34 -19.60 14.78
C PHE A 327 -0.32 -19.76 13.41
N LEU A 328 0.14 -19.02 12.38
CA LEU A 328 -0.39 -19.16 11.01
C LEU A 328 -0.19 -20.57 10.45
N ILE A 329 0.99 -21.15 10.68
CA ILE A 329 1.35 -22.48 10.21
C ILE A 329 0.52 -23.54 10.93
N ASP A 330 0.50 -23.52 12.27
CA ASP A 330 -0.18 -24.52 13.11
C ASP A 330 -1.69 -24.56 12.86
N ASN A 331 -2.29 -23.39 12.60
CA ASN A 331 -3.72 -23.25 12.36
C ASN A 331 -4.10 -23.24 10.87
N LYS A 332 -3.16 -23.44 9.96
CA LYS A 332 -3.38 -23.46 8.51
C LYS A 332 -4.18 -22.24 8.03
N ILE A 333 -3.70 -21.05 8.38
CA ILE A 333 -4.36 -19.78 8.06
C ILE A 333 -4.05 -19.33 6.63
N VAL A 334 -2.78 -19.43 6.24
CA VAL A 334 -2.24 -19.08 4.91
C VAL A 334 -0.97 -19.89 4.69
N THR A 335 -0.67 -20.23 3.45
CA THR A 335 0.62 -20.86 3.10
C THR A 335 1.77 -19.86 3.24
N MET A 336 2.87 -20.28 3.84
CA MET A 336 4.10 -19.50 3.88
C MET A 336 5.00 -19.95 2.73
N PRO A 337 5.08 -19.22 1.61
CA PRO A 337 5.79 -19.69 0.41
C PRO A 337 7.30 -19.62 0.53
N SER A 338 7.84 -19.04 1.61
CA SER A 338 9.26 -18.90 1.85
C SER A 338 9.62 -19.08 3.32
N GLU A 339 10.78 -19.67 3.59
CA GLU A 339 11.38 -19.73 4.91
C GLU A 339 12.23 -18.48 5.26
N VAL A 340 12.38 -17.55 4.32
CA VAL A 340 13.05 -16.27 4.56
C VAL A 340 12.26 -15.47 5.57
N ARG A 341 12.95 -15.03 6.64
CA ARG A 341 12.37 -14.22 7.71
C ARG A 341 12.56 -12.73 7.42
N VAL A 342 11.54 -11.94 7.78
CA VAL A 342 11.72 -10.50 7.89
C VAL A 342 12.70 -10.20 9.03
N LYS A 343 13.62 -9.27 8.82
CA LYS A 343 14.53 -8.78 9.84
C LYS A 343 13.84 -7.69 10.64
N VAL A 344 13.75 -7.85 11.95
CA VAL A 344 13.21 -6.80 12.84
C VAL A 344 14.37 -5.96 13.32
N GLU A 345 14.36 -4.69 12.99
CA GLU A 345 15.46 -3.76 13.30
C GLU A 345 14.92 -2.38 13.72
N GLU A 346 15.79 -1.57 14.31
CA GLU A 346 15.46 -0.18 14.60
C GLU A 346 15.26 0.61 13.29
N THR A 347 14.26 1.48 13.29
CA THR A 347 14.12 2.46 12.20
C THR A 347 15.42 3.25 12.04
N PRO A 348 15.98 3.32 10.82
CA PRO A 348 17.16 4.13 10.54
C PRO A 348 16.98 5.58 11.02
N ALA A 349 18.04 6.19 11.54
CA ALA A 349 17.98 7.50 12.21
C ALA A 349 17.24 8.56 11.38
N TYR A 350 17.48 8.60 10.06
CA TYR A 350 16.86 9.55 9.15
C TYR A 350 15.33 9.38 8.97
N ALA A 351 14.80 8.21 9.27
CA ALA A 351 13.35 7.91 9.12
C ALA A 351 12.57 7.99 10.44
N ARG A 352 13.26 8.13 11.59
CA ARG A 352 12.63 8.09 12.92
C ARG A 352 11.62 9.22 13.16
N ALA A 353 11.82 10.37 12.51
CA ALA A 353 10.92 11.51 12.67
C ALA A 353 9.54 11.31 12.00
N THR A 354 9.45 10.40 11.02
CA THR A 354 8.27 10.24 10.17
C THR A 354 7.64 8.86 10.23
N SER A 355 8.25 7.90 10.96
CA SER A 355 7.76 6.53 11.07
C SER A 355 7.77 6.05 12.51
N THR A 356 6.71 5.38 12.94
CA THR A 356 6.66 4.62 14.20
C THR A 356 7.07 3.18 13.97
N ALA A 357 6.48 2.54 12.97
CA ALA A 357 6.84 1.20 12.49
C ALA A 357 6.51 1.13 11.00
N SER A 358 7.26 0.32 10.25
CA SER A 358 7.04 0.17 8.81
C SER A 358 7.64 -1.13 8.27
N MET A 359 7.00 -1.68 7.25
CA MET A 359 7.54 -2.78 6.45
C MET A 359 8.32 -2.22 5.26
N ASP A 360 9.54 -2.71 5.06
CA ASP A 360 10.36 -2.42 3.89
C ASP A 360 10.68 -3.73 3.17
N THR A 361 10.02 -3.96 2.04
CA THR A 361 10.23 -5.13 1.19
C THR A 361 11.07 -4.77 -0.03
N PRO A 362 11.89 -5.70 -0.54
CA PRO A 362 12.52 -5.49 -1.85
C PRO A 362 11.44 -5.44 -2.95
N GLY A 363 11.77 -4.79 -4.06
CA GLY A 363 10.87 -4.78 -5.22
C GLY A 363 10.71 -6.20 -5.81
N PRO A 364 9.60 -6.46 -6.52
CA PRO A 364 9.29 -7.80 -7.06
C PRO A 364 10.25 -8.28 -8.15
N PHE A 365 11.13 -7.42 -8.65
CA PHE A 365 12.18 -7.75 -9.61
C PHE A 365 13.59 -7.67 -9.01
N GLU A 366 13.70 -7.36 -7.71
CA GLU A 366 14.99 -7.32 -7.01
C GLU A 366 15.57 -8.75 -6.85
N THR A 367 16.82 -8.93 -7.29
CA THR A 367 17.49 -10.24 -7.28
C THR A 367 18.74 -10.29 -6.40
N LYS A 368 19.19 -9.13 -5.88
CA LYS A 368 20.43 -9.02 -5.11
C LYS A 368 20.17 -8.67 -3.65
N ALA A 369 19.51 -7.57 -3.39
CA ALA A 369 19.19 -7.08 -2.04
C ALA A 369 17.78 -7.56 -1.63
N THR A 370 17.63 -8.86 -1.43
CA THR A 370 16.35 -9.56 -1.23
C THR A 370 15.86 -9.56 0.22
N GLU A 371 16.58 -8.92 1.14
CA GLU A 371 16.15 -8.81 2.53
C GLU A 371 14.94 -7.90 2.69
N ALA A 372 14.05 -8.30 3.59
CA ALA A 372 12.93 -7.49 4.04
C ALA A 372 13.12 -7.08 5.50
N TYR A 373 12.70 -5.86 5.84
CA TYR A 373 12.88 -5.29 7.17
C TYR A 373 11.55 -4.84 7.74
N TYR A 374 11.29 -5.23 8.96
CA TYR A 374 10.26 -4.64 9.80
C TYR A 374 10.95 -3.67 10.76
N TYR A 375 10.84 -2.40 10.46
CA TYR A 375 11.45 -1.34 11.25
C TYR A 375 10.52 -0.90 12.38
N ILE A 376 11.09 -0.73 13.57
CA ILE A 376 10.41 -0.16 14.74
C ILE A 376 11.25 1.01 15.25
N THR A 377 10.63 2.16 15.45
CA THR A 377 11.34 3.35 15.93
C THR A 377 11.58 3.25 17.43
N PRO A 378 12.84 3.24 17.88
CA PRO A 378 13.18 3.17 19.29
C PRO A 378 12.83 4.47 20.03
N VAL A 379 12.80 4.39 21.35
CA VAL A 379 12.70 5.55 22.24
C VAL A 379 13.92 6.45 22.05
N ASP A 380 13.73 7.75 21.88
CA ASP A 380 14.82 8.72 21.90
C ASP A 380 15.25 8.97 23.35
N PRO A 381 16.50 8.66 23.73
CA PRO A 381 16.99 8.87 25.09
C PRO A 381 17.01 10.34 25.55
N LYS A 382 16.87 11.28 24.62
CA LYS A 382 16.78 12.72 24.90
C LYS A 382 15.39 13.17 25.31
N TRP A 383 14.37 12.33 25.12
CA TRP A 383 13.02 12.66 25.52
C TRP A 383 12.85 12.64 27.05
N THR A 384 11.89 13.42 27.53
CA THR A 384 11.50 13.38 28.95
C THR A 384 10.96 12.00 29.31
N PRO A 385 11.03 11.58 30.59
CA PRO A 385 10.46 10.29 31.03
C PRO A 385 9.00 10.10 30.59
N LYS A 386 8.20 11.17 30.64
CA LYS A 386 6.81 11.11 30.19
C LYS A 386 6.69 10.87 28.68
N GLN A 387 7.50 11.53 27.87
CA GLN A 387 7.50 11.32 26.41
C GLN A 387 7.94 9.90 26.04
N GLN A 388 8.93 9.37 26.78
CA GLN A 388 9.38 7.97 26.60
C GLN A 388 8.27 6.98 26.96
N GLU A 389 7.56 7.21 28.07
CA GLU A 389 6.42 6.40 28.49
C GLU A 389 5.28 6.49 27.47
N ASP A 390 4.90 7.70 27.04
CA ASP A 390 3.85 7.92 26.06
C ASP A 390 4.19 7.25 24.70
N TRP A 391 5.48 7.17 24.34
CA TRP A 391 5.96 6.47 23.16
C TRP A 391 5.84 4.95 23.30
N LEU A 392 6.31 4.39 24.42
CA LEU A 392 6.23 2.97 24.69
C LEU A 392 4.77 2.48 24.81
N ALA A 393 3.87 3.30 25.31
CA ALA A 393 2.44 3.01 25.39
C ALA A 393 1.80 2.76 24.01
N GLN A 394 2.32 3.40 22.93
CA GLN A 394 1.90 3.12 21.55
C GLN A 394 2.32 1.72 21.09
N PHE A 395 3.41 1.20 21.66
CA PHE A 395 3.94 -0.15 21.40
C PHE A 395 3.54 -1.14 22.51
N ASN A 396 2.39 -0.95 23.17
CA ASN A 396 1.89 -1.96 24.09
C ASN A 396 1.79 -3.32 23.40
N PHE A 397 1.94 -4.41 24.17
CA PHE A 397 2.07 -5.76 23.61
C PHE A 397 0.96 -6.14 22.63
N TYR A 398 -0.27 -5.73 22.89
CA TYR A 398 -1.44 -6.10 22.09
C TYR A 398 -1.52 -5.31 20.78
N THR A 399 -1.29 -4.00 20.84
CA THR A 399 -1.27 -3.15 19.64
C THR A 399 -0.08 -3.48 18.76
N THR A 400 1.11 -3.75 19.33
CA THR A 400 2.30 -4.15 18.58
C THR A 400 2.06 -5.44 17.80
N ASP A 401 1.38 -6.43 18.38
CA ASP A 401 1.04 -7.65 17.67
C ASP A 401 0.04 -7.38 16.54
N VAL A 402 -0.99 -6.54 16.74
CA VAL A 402 -1.95 -6.16 15.69
C VAL A 402 -1.24 -5.44 14.53
N VAL A 403 -0.33 -4.52 14.82
CA VAL A 403 0.50 -3.85 13.81
C VAL A 403 1.44 -4.85 13.12
N SER A 404 2.05 -5.78 13.85
CA SER A 404 2.91 -6.82 13.28
C SER A 404 2.15 -7.77 12.35
N ILE A 405 0.87 -8.05 12.66
CA ILE A 405 -0.04 -8.81 11.80
C ILE A 405 -0.29 -8.05 10.49
N HIS A 406 -0.53 -6.74 10.57
CA HIS A 406 -0.74 -5.87 9.41
C HIS A 406 0.52 -5.76 8.54
N GLU A 407 1.66 -5.42 9.15
CA GLU A 407 2.90 -5.14 8.45
C GLU A 407 3.59 -6.41 7.93
N ALA A 408 3.60 -7.48 8.71
CA ALA A 408 4.38 -8.65 8.38
C ALA A 408 3.55 -9.90 8.10
N TYR A 409 3.07 -10.61 9.12
CA TYR A 409 2.46 -11.93 9.02
C TYR A 409 1.03 -11.96 9.58
N PRO A 410 0.00 -12.24 8.74
CA PRO A 410 0.00 -12.52 7.31
C PRO A 410 -0.24 -11.30 6.39
N GLY A 411 0.05 -10.07 6.84
CA GLY A 411 -0.15 -8.83 6.09
C GLY A 411 0.85 -8.59 4.96
N HIS A 412 1.43 -7.39 4.88
CA HIS A 412 2.21 -6.92 3.72
C HIS A 412 3.39 -7.82 3.34
N TYR A 413 4.16 -8.34 4.29
CA TYR A 413 5.26 -9.22 3.95
C TYR A 413 4.79 -10.54 3.35
N THR A 414 3.69 -11.11 3.83
CA THR A 414 3.10 -12.32 3.25
C THR A 414 2.54 -12.05 1.85
N GLN A 415 1.89 -10.89 1.61
CA GLN A 415 1.48 -10.47 0.26
C GLN A 415 2.67 -10.46 -0.70
N PHE A 416 3.79 -9.86 -0.26
CA PHE A 416 5.02 -9.82 -1.05
C PHE A 416 5.60 -11.21 -1.33
N LEU A 417 5.63 -12.11 -0.34
CA LEU A 417 6.13 -13.47 -0.51
C LEU A 417 5.29 -14.26 -1.54
N HIS A 418 3.96 -14.15 -1.49
CA HIS A 418 3.07 -14.78 -2.46
C HIS A 418 3.24 -14.18 -3.86
N LEU A 419 3.29 -12.85 -3.98
CA LEU A 419 3.50 -12.18 -5.26
C LEU A 419 4.79 -12.65 -5.96
N ASN A 420 5.85 -12.87 -5.19
CA ASN A 420 7.13 -13.33 -5.71
C ASN A 420 7.15 -14.82 -6.03
N ALA A 421 6.45 -15.64 -5.26
CA ALA A 421 6.37 -17.09 -5.48
C ALA A 421 5.38 -17.48 -6.59
N SER A 422 4.39 -16.63 -6.87
CA SER A 422 3.37 -16.88 -7.89
C SER A 422 3.88 -16.62 -9.31
N ASP A 423 3.13 -17.10 -10.30
CA ASP A 423 3.35 -16.82 -11.71
C ASP A 423 2.72 -15.49 -12.17
N ALA A 424 2.61 -14.54 -11.24
CA ALA A 424 2.08 -13.20 -11.49
C ALA A 424 2.80 -12.50 -12.66
N SER A 425 2.01 -11.90 -13.53
CA SER A 425 2.52 -11.17 -14.68
C SER A 425 3.28 -9.90 -14.26
N LYS A 426 4.04 -9.29 -15.18
CA LYS A 426 4.65 -7.98 -14.94
C LYS A 426 3.61 -6.92 -14.58
N ILE A 427 2.41 -6.97 -15.18
CA ILE A 427 1.31 -6.04 -14.88
C ILE A 427 0.88 -6.20 -13.43
N GLN A 428 0.65 -7.43 -12.98
CA GLN A 428 0.25 -7.73 -11.59
C GLN A 428 1.34 -7.36 -10.56
N LYS A 429 2.61 -7.39 -10.95
CA LYS A 429 3.75 -6.99 -10.10
C LYS A 429 3.98 -5.48 -10.04
N ILE A 430 3.53 -4.72 -11.03
CA ILE A 430 3.73 -3.27 -11.13
C ILE A 430 2.51 -2.50 -10.66
N PHE A 431 1.29 -2.96 -11.02
CA PHE A 431 0.05 -2.25 -10.78
C PHE A 431 -0.78 -2.95 -9.70
N GLY A 432 -0.69 -2.45 -8.47
CA GLY A 432 -1.47 -2.96 -7.32
C GLY A 432 -2.65 -2.05 -6.98
N SER A 433 -3.74 -2.64 -6.49
CA SER A 433 -4.90 -1.94 -5.95
C SER A 433 -4.65 -1.49 -4.52
N TYR A 434 -4.95 -0.25 -4.19
CA TYR A 434 -4.87 0.27 -2.82
C TYR A 434 -5.84 -0.48 -1.90
N ALA A 435 -7.09 -0.71 -2.37
CA ALA A 435 -8.09 -1.47 -1.62
C ALA A 435 -7.67 -2.91 -1.36
N PHE A 436 -6.95 -3.54 -2.29
CA PHE A 436 -6.41 -4.89 -2.07
C PHE A 436 -5.25 -4.86 -1.06
N ILE A 437 -4.23 -4.06 -1.28
CA ILE A 437 -3.00 -4.05 -0.49
C ILE A 437 -3.31 -3.74 0.98
N GLU A 438 -3.93 -2.60 1.24
CA GLU A 438 -4.23 -2.15 2.59
C GLU A 438 -5.46 -2.84 3.18
N GLY A 439 -6.46 -3.11 2.33
CA GLY A 439 -7.66 -3.82 2.75
C GLY A 439 -7.37 -5.25 3.20
N TYR A 440 -6.44 -5.95 2.53
CA TYR A 440 -6.01 -7.29 2.96
C TYR A 440 -5.23 -7.23 4.28
N ALA A 441 -4.26 -6.34 4.39
CA ALA A 441 -3.52 -6.16 5.64
C ALA A 441 -4.45 -5.82 6.81
N HIS A 442 -5.41 -4.92 6.62
CA HIS A 442 -6.43 -4.59 7.63
C HIS A 442 -7.44 -5.74 7.88
N TYR A 443 -7.74 -6.56 6.87
CA TYR A 443 -8.53 -7.78 7.04
C TYR A 443 -7.82 -8.80 7.92
N THR A 444 -6.50 -8.95 7.77
CA THR A 444 -5.73 -9.94 8.52
C THR A 444 -5.69 -9.67 10.02
N GLU A 445 -5.72 -8.42 10.45
CA GLU A 445 -5.82 -8.04 11.86
C GLU A 445 -7.04 -8.66 12.54
N LYS A 446 -8.22 -8.43 11.95
CA LYS A 446 -9.47 -9.01 12.46
C LYS A 446 -9.50 -10.53 12.29
N MET A 447 -9.09 -11.01 11.14
CA MET A 447 -9.11 -12.42 10.78
C MET A 447 -8.29 -13.26 11.75
N LEU A 448 -7.10 -12.81 12.14
CA LEU A 448 -6.22 -13.57 13.02
C LEU A 448 -6.73 -13.60 14.46
N ILE A 449 -7.28 -12.49 14.96
CA ILE A 449 -7.92 -12.45 16.27
C ILE A 449 -9.19 -13.31 16.29
N ASP A 450 -9.99 -13.31 15.21
CA ASP A 450 -11.16 -14.19 15.08
C ASP A 450 -10.78 -15.68 14.98
N ALA A 451 -9.59 -15.99 14.43
CA ALA A 451 -9.04 -17.34 14.39
C ALA A 451 -8.46 -17.82 15.74
N GLY A 452 -8.46 -16.96 16.76
CA GLY A 452 -8.04 -17.30 18.12
C GLY A 452 -6.62 -16.88 18.51
N TYR A 453 -5.93 -16.07 17.70
CA TYR A 453 -4.65 -15.51 18.10
C TYR A 453 -4.80 -14.69 19.39
N GLY A 454 -3.89 -14.85 20.33
CA GLY A 454 -3.96 -14.23 21.65
C GLY A 454 -4.91 -14.92 22.65
N ASN A 455 -5.70 -15.90 22.22
CA ASN A 455 -6.55 -16.68 23.09
C ASN A 455 -5.76 -17.85 23.72
N SER A 456 -5.16 -17.60 24.87
CA SER A 456 -4.42 -18.60 25.66
C SER A 456 -5.28 -19.31 26.71
N GLY A 457 -6.61 -19.28 26.58
CA GLY A 457 -7.54 -19.73 27.61
C GLY A 457 -7.84 -18.68 28.69
N ASP A 458 -7.19 -17.50 28.63
CA ASP A 458 -7.47 -16.34 29.47
C ASP A 458 -8.41 -15.36 28.74
N PRO A 459 -9.68 -15.23 29.16
CA PRO A 459 -10.65 -14.35 28.51
C PRO A 459 -10.28 -12.86 28.63
N ILE A 460 -9.56 -12.46 29.67
CA ILE A 460 -9.11 -11.07 29.82
C ILE A 460 -8.01 -10.76 28.79
N LYS A 461 -7.06 -11.66 28.61
CA LYS A 461 -6.01 -11.51 27.59
C LYS A 461 -6.60 -11.48 26.19
N ALA A 462 -7.51 -12.37 25.87
CA ALA A 462 -8.23 -12.38 24.60
C ALA A 462 -9.00 -11.06 24.37
N ALA A 463 -9.65 -10.53 25.42
CA ALA A 463 -10.35 -9.25 25.35
C ALA A 463 -9.38 -8.06 25.13
N LYS A 464 -8.16 -8.09 25.67
CA LYS A 464 -7.15 -7.05 25.42
C LYS A 464 -6.69 -7.03 23.94
N TYR A 465 -6.47 -8.19 23.32
CA TYR A 465 -6.22 -8.27 21.89
C TYR A 465 -7.38 -7.74 21.05
N ARG A 466 -8.62 -8.10 21.41
CA ARG A 466 -9.81 -7.57 20.72
C ARG A 466 -9.93 -6.06 20.90
N LEU A 467 -9.64 -5.53 22.07
CA LEU A 467 -9.67 -4.10 22.36
C LEU A 467 -8.64 -3.34 21.51
N ALA A 468 -7.42 -3.85 21.40
CA ALA A 468 -6.36 -3.28 20.55
C ALA A 468 -6.75 -3.31 19.08
N GLN A 469 -7.24 -4.46 18.56
CA GLN A 469 -7.69 -4.59 17.17
C GLN A 469 -8.88 -3.67 16.85
N SER A 470 -9.85 -3.56 17.77
CA SER A 470 -10.99 -2.64 17.60
C SER A 470 -10.54 -1.18 17.62
N GLY A 471 -9.59 -0.80 18.49
CA GLY A 471 -9.03 0.55 18.53
C GLY A 471 -8.36 0.94 17.22
N ASP A 472 -7.62 0.02 16.61
CA ASP A 472 -6.98 0.22 15.33
C ASP A 472 -7.99 0.25 14.16
N ALA A 473 -9.02 -0.59 14.21
CA ALA A 473 -10.11 -0.59 13.24
C ALA A 473 -10.92 0.72 13.28
N LEU A 474 -11.16 1.30 14.46
CA LEU A 474 -11.87 2.57 14.61
C LEU A 474 -11.16 3.71 13.87
N LEU A 475 -9.82 3.78 13.93
CA LEU A 475 -9.04 4.74 13.14
C LEU A 475 -9.38 4.65 11.65
N ARG A 476 -9.30 3.44 11.10
CA ARG A 476 -9.48 3.21 9.65
C ARG A 476 -10.92 3.41 9.19
N ILE A 477 -11.89 3.13 10.06
CA ILE A 477 -13.31 3.43 9.78
C ILE A 477 -13.54 4.95 9.81
N CYS A 478 -12.93 5.68 10.75
CA CYS A 478 -12.97 7.14 10.75
C CYS A 478 -12.35 7.72 9.47
N ARG A 479 -11.23 7.16 8.98
CA ARG A 479 -10.65 7.54 7.67
C ARG A 479 -11.68 7.40 6.55
N LEU A 480 -12.42 6.30 6.47
CA LEU A 480 -13.46 6.11 5.47
C LEU A 480 -14.53 7.21 5.55
N CYS A 481 -15.06 7.46 6.73
CA CYS A 481 -16.12 8.46 6.92
C CYS A 481 -15.63 9.88 6.64
N VAL A 482 -14.46 10.24 7.16
CA VAL A 482 -13.85 11.56 7.02
C VAL A 482 -13.47 11.83 5.57
N SER A 483 -12.89 10.84 4.85
CA SER A 483 -12.58 11.01 3.42
C SER A 483 -13.80 11.49 2.63
N ILE A 484 -14.91 10.77 2.74
CA ILE A 484 -16.13 11.09 1.99
C ILE A 484 -16.70 12.44 2.45
N LYS A 485 -16.79 12.67 3.76
CA LYS A 485 -17.31 13.95 4.29
C LYS A 485 -16.48 15.15 3.86
N THR A 486 -15.15 15.02 3.88
CA THR A 486 -14.22 16.08 3.47
C THR A 486 -14.32 16.37 1.98
N HIS A 487 -14.27 15.36 1.14
CA HIS A 487 -14.16 15.53 -0.31
C HIS A 487 -15.51 15.70 -1.01
N CYS A 488 -16.62 15.22 -0.41
CA CYS A 488 -17.94 15.24 -1.04
C CYS A 488 -18.98 16.09 -0.30
N GLN A 489 -18.77 16.39 1.00
CA GLN A 489 -19.78 17.04 1.84
C GLN A 489 -19.28 18.32 2.54
N GLY A 490 -18.05 18.76 2.27
CA GLY A 490 -17.52 20.05 2.73
C GLY A 490 -17.01 20.07 4.18
N MET A 491 -16.79 18.90 4.82
CA MET A 491 -16.19 18.82 6.15
C MET A 491 -14.79 19.45 6.14
N ASN A 492 -14.53 20.39 7.03
CA ASN A 492 -13.22 21.02 7.17
C ASN A 492 -12.30 20.24 8.13
N VAL A 493 -11.03 20.65 8.22
CA VAL A 493 -10.00 19.97 9.04
C VAL A 493 -10.36 19.96 10.54
N ASP A 494 -10.96 21.04 11.07
CA ASP A 494 -11.30 21.12 12.50
C ASP A 494 -12.49 20.18 12.82
N GLU A 495 -13.50 20.12 11.95
CA GLU A 495 -14.61 19.19 12.06
C GLU A 495 -14.14 17.73 11.90
N ALA A 496 -13.23 17.48 10.98
CA ALA A 496 -12.61 16.18 10.79
C ALA A 496 -11.79 15.76 12.04
N THR A 497 -11.00 16.67 12.60
CA THR A 497 -10.27 16.45 13.85
C THR A 497 -11.21 16.05 14.98
N LYS A 498 -12.30 16.80 15.15
CA LYS A 498 -13.33 16.48 16.14
C LYS A 498 -13.96 15.11 15.88
N PHE A 499 -14.25 14.77 14.62
CA PHE A 499 -14.81 13.46 14.27
C PHE A 499 -13.89 12.32 14.70
N PHE A 500 -12.58 12.44 14.46
CA PHE A 500 -11.60 11.46 14.94
C PHE A 500 -11.57 11.39 16.47
N MET A 501 -11.51 12.52 17.17
CA MET A 501 -11.51 12.56 18.65
C MET A 501 -12.74 11.87 19.23
N ASP A 502 -13.91 12.12 18.68
CA ASP A 502 -15.19 11.59 19.20
C ASP A 502 -15.36 10.09 18.92
N ASN A 503 -14.75 9.56 17.85
CA ASN A 503 -15.06 8.21 17.36
C ASN A 503 -13.88 7.23 17.41
N TRP A 504 -12.64 7.73 17.36
CA TRP A 504 -11.42 6.93 17.53
C TRP A 504 -10.85 7.06 18.95
N TYR A 505 -11.39 7.97 19.76
CA TYR A 505 -11.04 8.19 21.15
C TYR A 505 -9.58 8.62 21.41
N GLN A 506 -8.93 9.23 20.44
CA GLN A 506 -7.57 9.76 20.58
C GLN A 506 -7.58 11.26 20.88
N GLY A 507 -6.43 11.77 21.37
CA GLY A 507 -6.25 13.19 21.63
C GLY A 507 -6.23 14.06 20.38
N ASP A 508 -6.21 15.37 20.57
CA ASP A 508 -6.26 16.38 19.49
C ASP A 508 -5.13 16.20 18.47
N LYS A 509 -3.88 16.05 18.90
CA LYS A 509 -2.71 16.00 18.02
C LYS A 509 -2.76 14.85 17.00
N PRO A 510 -2.94 13.57 17.38
CA PRO A 510 -3.05 12.48 16.43
C PRO A 510 -4.31 12.59 15.56
N SER A 511 -5.43 13.05 16.12
CA SER A 511 -6.67 13.28 15.37
C SER A 511 -6.52 14.34 14.30
N ARG A 512 -5.79 15.42 14.59
CA ARG A 512 -5.49 16.49 13.62
C ARG A 512 -4.54 16.00 12.52
N GLN A 513 -3.56 15.18 12.83
CA GLN A 513 -2.67 14.57 11.83
C GLN A 513 -3.47 13.72 10.82
N GLU A 514 -4.41 12.90 11.30
CA GLU A 514 -5.30 12.11 10.45
C GLU A 514 -6.24 12.98 9.61
N ALA A 515 -6.81 14.04 10.19
CA ALA A 515 -7.63 14.99 9.46
C ALA A 515 -6.86 15.71 8.35
N LEU A 516 -5.60 16.10 8.61
CA LEU A 516 -4.70 16.68 7.61
C LEU A 516 -4.35 15.67 6.51
N ARG A 517 -4.04 14.41 6.86
CA ARG A 517 -3.83 13.34 5.90
C ARG A 517 -5.03 13.20 4.96
N GLY A 518 -6.24 13.24 5.49
CA GLY A 518 -7.47 13.16 4.71
C GLY A 518 -7.60 14.23 3.63
N THR A 519 -6.91 15.37 3.73
CA THR A 519 -6.98 16.42 2.72
C THR A 519 -6.23 16.06 1.42
N TYR A 520 -5.16 15.25 1.50
CA TYR A 520 -4.33 14.89 0.34
C TYR A 520 -4.39 13.40 -0.03
N ASP A 521 -4.92 12.57 0.84
CA ASP A 521 -5.09 11.12 0.62
C ASP A 521 -6.58 10.74 0.68
N PRO A 522 -7.38 11.13 -0.32
CA PRO A 522 -8.78 10.72 -0.36
C PRO A 522 -8.94 9.19 -0.44
N GLY A 523 -7.91 8.48 -0.90
CA GLY A 523 -7.89 7.01 -1.01
C GLY A 523 -7.75 6.28 0.32
N TYR A 524 -7.45 6.94 1.45
CA TYR A 524 -7.32 6.25 2.73
C TYR A 524 -8.62 5.59 3.26
N LEU A 525 -9.78 5.83 2.59
CA LEU A 525 -11.00 5.05 2.80
C LEU A 525 -10.80 3.56 2.45
N PHE A 526 -9.89 3.24 1.54
CA PHE A 526 -9.72 1.89 1.00
C PHE A 526 -9.21 0.87 2.02
N TYR A 527 -8.60 1.29 3.12
CA TYR A 527 -8.29 0.40 4.25
C TYR A 527 -9.53 -0.38 4.71
N THR A 528 -10.56 0.35 5.11
CA THR A 528 -11.82 -0.25 5.61
C THR A 528 -12.66 -0.81 4.47
N LEU A 529 -12.80 -0.07 3.36
CA LEU A 529 -13.61 -0.51 2.24
C LEU A 529 -13.08 -1.82 1.66
N GLY A 530 -11.76 -1.92 1.44
CA GLY A 530 -11.11 -3.15 0.98
C GLY A 530 -11.31 -4.31 1.95
N LYS A 531 -11.13 -4.08 3.27
CA LYS A 531 -11.42 -5.10 4.29
C LYS A 531 -12.86 -5.62 4.18
N LEU A 532 -13.85 -4.75 4.04
CA LEU A 532 -15.25 -5.13 3.95
C LEU A 532 -15.52 -5.94 2.69
N GLN A 533 -14.97 -5.54 1.56
CA GLN A 533 -15.07 -6.27 0.29
C GLN A 533 -14.42 -7.66 0.38
N ILE A 534 -13.26 -7.80 1.03
CA ILE A 534 -12.60 -9.09 1.24
C ILE A 534 -13.43 -9.98 2.18
N LEU A 535 -13.98 -9.44 3.26
CA LEU A 535 -14.87 -10.18 4.16
C LEU A 535 -16.10 -10.70 3.40
N LYS A 536 -16.72 -9.86 2.55
CA LYS A 536 -17.84 -10.27 1.71
C LYS A 536 -17.45 -11.35 0.72
N LEU A 537 -16.33 -11.19 0.03
CA LEU A 537 -15.81 -12.20 -0.89
C LEU A 537 -15.53 -13.53 -0.18
N ARG A 538 -14.95 -13.49 1.02
CA ARG A 538 -14.70 -14.69 1.82
C ARG A 538 -15.99 -15.45 2.16
N GLU A 539 -17.05 -14.75 2.55
CA GLU A 539 -18.33 -15.38 2.86
C GLU A 539 -18.98 -15.98 1.60
N ASP A 540 -18.90 -15.32 0.44
CA ASP A 540 -19.41 -15.84 -0.81
C ASP A 540 -18.61 -17.05 -1.31
N TYR A 541 -17.27 -16.99 -1.20
CA TYR A 541 -16.38 -18.11 -1.51
C TYR A 541 -16.63 -19.31 -0.59
N LYS A 542 -16.86 -19.06 0.72
CA LYS A 542 -17.22 -20.11 1.68
C LYS A 542 -18.53 -20.80 1.32
N LYS A 543 -19.55 -20.03 0.91
CA LYS A 543 -20.82 -20.60 0.44
C LYS A 543 -20.63 -21.45 -0.81
N GLN A 544 -19.82 -20.97 -1.77
CA GLN A 544 -19.52 -21.69 -2.99
C GLN A 544 -18.79 -23.01 -2.75
N GLU A 545 -17.78 -23.02 -1.87
CA GLU A 545 -16.92 -24.17 -1.61
C GLU A 545 -17.55 -25.18 -0.64
N GLY A 546 -18.51 -24.74 0.20
CA GLY A 546 -19.18 -25.62 1.15
C GLY A 546 -18.21 -26.38 2.04
N GLY A 547 -18.29 -27.71 2.05
CA GLY A 547 -17.41 -28.57 2.87
C GLY A 547 -15.95 -28.58 2.46
N SER A 548 -15.59 -28.08 1.28
CA SER A 548 -14.19 -27.98 0.80
C SER A 548 -13.52 -26.65 1.17
N TYR A 549 -14.25 -25.75 1.83
CA TYR A 549 -13.70 -24.47 2.29
C TYR A 549 -12.66 -24.66 3.41
N SER A 550 -11.57 -23.93 3.31
CA SER A 550 -10.69 -23.64 4.45
C SER A 550 -10.23 -22.18 4.37
N LEU A 551 -9.83 -21.62 5.51
CA LEU A 551 -9.32 -20.26 5.56
C LEU A 551 -8.02 -20.13 4.75
N GLN A 552 -7.14 -21.14 4.84
CA GLN A 552 -5.91 -21.21 4.06
C GLN A 552 -6.21 -21.18 2.55
N LYS A 553 -7.12 -22.03 2.07
CA LYS A 553 -7.49 -22.07 0.65
C LYS A 553 -7.99 -20.72 0.14
N PHE A 554 -8.76 -19.99 0.95
CA PHE A 554 -9.22 -18.67 0.58
C PHE A 554 -8.08 -17.64 0.53
N ASN A 555 -7.26 -17.59 1.59
CA ASN A 555 -6.15 -16.62 1.65
C ASN A 555 -5.11 -16.87 0.56
N ASP A 556 -4.75 -18.14 0.31
CA ASP A 556 -3.83 -18.50 -0.78
C ASP A 556 -4.41 -18.09 -2.14
N ALA A 557 -5.68 -18.37 -2.40
CA ALA A 557 -6.35 -17.97 -3.65
C ALA A 557 -6.42 -16.45 -3.82
N MET A 558 -6.55 -15.68 -2.74
CA MET A 558 -6.46 -14.22 -2.77
C MET A 558 -5.05 -13.76 -3.17
N LEU A 559 -4.01 -14.34 -2.58
CA LEU A 559 -2.65 -13.83 -2.70
C LEU A 559 -1.90 -14.30 -3.97
N ASP A 560 -2.26 -15.48 -4.52
CA ASP A 560 -1.58 -16.07 -5.68
C ASP A 560 -1.97 -15.40 -7.01
N ASN A 561 -2.96 -14.51 -7.03
CA ASN A 561 -3.42 -13.82 -8.22
C ASN A 561 -2.95 -12.35 -8.34
N GLY A 562 -1.84 -12.01 -7.67
CA GLY A 562 -1.38 -10.63 -7.60
C GLY A 562 -2.22 -9.78 -6.66
N MET A 563 -2.26 -8.47 -6.87
CA MET A 563 -2.99 -7.53 -6.02
C MET A 563 -3.96 -6.65 -6.85
N PRO A 564 -4.88 -7.25 -7.64
CA PRO A 564 -5.81 -6.48 -8.46
C PRO A 564 -6.92 -5.85 -7.62
N PRO A 565 -7.70 -4.90 -8.17
CA PRO A 565 -8.97 -4.48 -7.58
C PRO A 565 -9.82 -5.68 -7.13
N ILE A 566 -10.47 -5.57 -5.97
CA ILE A 566 -11.19 -6.69 -5.37
C ILE A 566 -12.37 -7.14 -6.24
N GLN A 567 -12.90 -6.26 -7.08
CA GLN A 567 -13.88 -6.63 -8.10
C GLN A 567 -13.32 -7.70 -9.08
N ILE A 568 -12.08 -7.56 -9.50
CA ILE A 568 -11.40 -8.55 -10.35
C ILE A 568 -11.19 -9.87 -9.58
N MET A 569 -10.82 -9.79 -8.29
CA MET A 569 -10.70 -11.00 -7.45
C MET A 569 -12.02 -11.75 -7.32
N ARG A 570 -13.16 -11.05 -7.24
CA ARG A 570 -14.48 -11.69 -7.23
C ARG A 570 -14.73 -12.45 -8.53
N GLU A 571 -14.39 -11.86 -9.66
CA GLU A 571 -14.54 -12.51 -10.97
C GLU A 571 -13.63 -13.75 -11.12
N LEU A 572 -12.42 -13.69 -10.54
CA LEU A 572 -11.46 -14.80 -10.55
C LEU A 572 -11.88 -15.97 -9.65
N LEU A 573 -12.43 -15.68 -8.46
CA LEU A 573 -12.68 -16.68 -7.44
C LEU A 573 -14.11 -17.22 -7.42
N LEU A 574 -15.09 -16.46 -7.91
CA LEU A 574 -16.50 -16.85 -7.87
C LEU A 574 -16.99 -17.38 -9.21
N LYS A 575 -17.57 -18.59 -9.18
CA LYS A 575 -18.09 -19.30 -10.36
C LYS A 575 -19.43 -18.70 -10.85
N ASP A 576 -20.27 -18.22 -9.92
CA ASP A 576 -21.55 -17.59 -10.27
C ASP A 576 -21.36 -16.11 -10.60
N LYS A 577 -21.50 -15.79 -11.90
CA LYS A 577 -21.38 -14.40 -12.39
C LYS A 577 -22.36 -13.42 -11.75
N LYS A 578 -23.49 -13.89 -11.19
CA LYS A 578 -24.45 -13.04 -10.47
C LYS A 578 -23.90 -12.49 -9.16
N GLU A 579 -22.89 -13.13 -8.60
CA GLU A 579 -22.22 -12.68 -7.38
C GLU A 579 -21.08 -11.68 -7.63
N TRP A 580 -20.61 -11.53 -8.87
CA TRP A 580 -19.44 -10.73 -9.20
C TRP A 580 -19.57 -9.26 -8.77
N HIS A 581 -20.75 -8.65 -8.97
CA HIS A 581 -20.98 -7.24 -8.70
C HIS A 581 -21.53 -6.94 -7.29
N LYS A 582 -21.70 -7.97 -6.45
CA LYS A 582 -22.16 -7.81 -5.06
C LYS A 582 -20.96 -7.59 -4.14
N ILE A 583 -20.30 -6.45 -4.27
CA ILE A 583 -19.01 -6.18 -3.61
C ILE A 583 -19.10 -5.89 -2.11
N LEU A 584 -20.30 -5.59 -1.58
CA LEU A 584 -20.59 -5.35 -0.15
C LEU A 584 -21.95 -5.93 0.22
#